data_7dd1b0ad4e81e7c563aee87f55755ab8
#
_entry.id   7dd1b0ad4e81e7c563aee87f55755ab8
#
_cell.length_a   1.000
_cell.length_b   1.000
_cell.length_c   1.000
_cell.angle_alpha   90.00
_cell.angle_beta   90.00
_cell.angle_gamma   90.00
#
_symmetry.space_group_name_H-M   'P 1'
#
loop_
_entity.id
_entity.type
_entity.pdbx_description
1 polymer ?
#
loop_
_entity_poly.entity_id
_entity_poly.type
_entity_poly.pdbx_seq_one_letter_code
_entity_poly.pdbx_strand_id
1 'polypeptide(L)'
;MRTINKTAKILSHYGGRKIMSKKLVGACIFGQSGGPTAVINASAYGVIKTALDADEITKVYGAANGIKGVLDDKLYVMDEEDPEELKLLLNTPSSELGSCRYKIADPEKDDTDYKRILEIFKKYDVRYFFYNGGNDSMDTCNKISRYMESVGYECRVMGVPKTIDNDLFGTDHCPGFASAAKYIATSCMEINKDARVYDNGMITVVEIMGRHAGWLAASAALASAFGSGPDLIYLPECDFDMDKFLSDVDEIYKKDGKVLVAVSEGIHYADGSFVSEAKTSATDGFGHAQLGGLAVMLAQRLKEHTGAKVRGIELSLLQRCGAHLASLTDIEEAYTAGETAVKEAVNGVTGQMVAFERETVDGKYSCKCKLIPLSEVANYEKKVPLEWINETENGLKDEFIDYVLPLIQGEPELPLENSLPRYARLKKVIAK
;
A
#
# COMPACT_ATOMS: atom_id res chain seq x y z
N MET A 1 -52.95 8.26 14.95
CA MET A 1 -52.03 9.34 14.59
C MET A 1 -50.83 8.74 13.85
N ARG A 2 -50.68 9.08 12.60
CA ARG A 2 -49.69 8.48 11.66
C ARG A 2 -48.34 9.13 11.83
N THR A 3 -47.32 8.37 12.14
CA THR A 3 -45.90 8.82 12.13
C THR A 3 -45.34 8.52 10.77
N ILE A 4 -44.89 9.57 10.08
CA ILE A 4 -44.34 9.53 8.72
C ILE A 4 -42.83 9.28 8.82
N ASN A 5 -42.40 8.15 8.26
CA ASN A 5 -40.96 7.87 8.02
C ASN A 5 -40.49 8.70 6.80
N LYS A 6 -39.58 9.64 7.03
CA LYS A 6 -38.86 10.35 5.97
C LYS A 6 -37.53 9.65 5.70
N THR A 7 -37.48 8.82 4.68
CA THR A 7 -36.23 8.34 4.09
C THR A 7 -35.67 9.44 3.20
N ALA A 8 -34.51 9.98 3.55
CA ALA A 8 -33.82 10.99 2.75
C ALA A 8 -33.25 10.35 1.49
N LYS A 9 -33.67 10.86 0.32
CA LYS A 9 -33.09 10.56 -0.98
C LYS A 9 -31.84 11.40 -1.18
N ILE A 10 -30.67 10.79 -1.28
CA ILE A 10 -29.46 11.42 -1.77
C ILE A 10 -29.51 11.41 -3.30
N LEU A 11 -29.62 12.57 -3.89
CA LEU A 11 -29.56 12.80 -5.33
C LEU A 11 -28.12 13.10 -5.72
N SER A 12 -27.44 12.15 -6.40
CA SER A 12 -26.20 12.46 -7.13
C SER A 12 -26.56 12.95 -8.52
N HIS A 13 -26.11 14.15 -8.86
CA HIS A 13 -26.22 14.73 -10.19
C HIS A 13 -25.01 14.29 -11.04
N TYR A 14 -25.17 13.26 -11.85
CA TYR A 14 -24.42 13.09 -13.10
C TYR A 14 -25.42 12.76 -14.21
N GLY A 15 -25.27 13.45 -15.32
CA GLY A 15 -26.27 13.52 -16.38
C GLY A 15 -26.64 12.18 -17.00
N GLY A 16 -27.93 11.92 -17.07
CA GLY A 16 -28.58 11.10 -18.08
C GLY A 16 -28.81 9.64 -17.78
N ARG A 17 -30.08 9.32 -17.52
CA ARG A 17 -30.78 8.04 -17.43
C ARG A 17 -30.70 7.31 -16.08
N LYS A 18 -31.77 7.47 -15.34
CA LYS A 18 -32.16 6.62 -14.20
C LYS A 18 -32.54 5.23 -14.73
N ILE A 19 -31.55 4.35 -14.90
CA ILE A 19 -31.80 2.92 -15.02
C ILE A 19 -31.86 2.42 -13.58
N MET A 20 -33.04 1.99 -13.12
CA MET A 20 -33.13 1.12 -11.95
C MET A 20 -32.44 -0.20 -12.38
N SER A 21 -31.15 -0.33 -12.14
CA SER A 21 -30.44 -1.57 -12.41
C SER A 21 -31.03 -2.65 -11.52
N LYS A 22 -31.52 -3.74 -12.13
CA LYS A 22 -31.85 -4.97 -11.44
C LYS A 22 -30.62 -5.33 -10.60
N LYS A 23 -30.80 -5.59 -9.30
CA LYS A 23 -29.70 -6.05 -8.45
C LYS A 23 -29.04 -7.26 -9.11
N LEU A 24 -27.75 -7.18 -9.32
CA LEU A 24 -27.00 -8.27 -9.93
C LEU A 24 -26.78 -9.36 -8.87
N VAL A 25 -27.07 -10.60 -9.21
CA VAL A 25 -26.90 -11.74 -8.28
C VAL A 25 -25.91 -12.72 -8.88
N GLY A 26 -24.93 -13.18 -8.09
CA GLY A 26 -23.92 -14.13 -8.50
C GLY A 26 -22.71 -14.15 -7.58
N ALA A 27 -21.71 -14.94 -7.90
CA ALA A 27 -20.52 -15.09 -7.08
C ALA A 27 -19.59 -13.87 -7.16
N CYS A 28 -18.71 -13.73 -6.17
CA CYS A 28 -17.59 -12.81 -6.23
C CYS A 28 -16.24 -13.51 -6.23
N ILE A 29 -15.23 -12.88 -6.85
CA ILE A 29 -13.81 -13.22 -6.70
C ILE A 29 -13.09 -12.01 -6.10
N PHE A 30 -12.28 -12.26 -5.06
CA PHE A 30 -11.32 -11.31 -4.51
C PHE A 30 -9.89 -11.78 -4.74
N GLY A 31 -9.00 -10.88 -5.19
CA GLY A 31 -7.57 -11.19 -5.40
C GLY A 31 -6.67 -10.12 -4.81
N GLN A 32 -5.47 -10.54 -4.35
CA GLN A 32 -4.41 -9.69 -3.83
C GLN A 32 -3.26 -9.60 -4.83
N SER A 33 -2.64 -8.42 -4.98
CA SER A 33 -1.66 -8.16 -6.02
C SER A 33 -0.52 -7.25 -5.57
N GLY A 34 0.66 -7.47 -6.16
CA GLY A 34 1.85 -6.66 -5.93
C GLY A 34 2.56 -6.95 -4.60
N GLY A 35 3.38 -6.02 -4.13
CA GLY A 35 4.06 -6.12 -2.83
C GLY A 35 3.06 -6.16 -1.68
N PRO A 36 3.23 -7.06 -0.69
CA PRO A 36 2.33 -7.13 0.45
C PRO A 36 2.55 -5.97 1.43
N THR A 37 1.61 -5.81 2.37
CA THR A 37 1.69 -4.83 3.48
C THR A 37 1.30 -5.47 4.80
N ALA A 38 1.48 -4.75 5.92
CA ALA A 38 1.00 -5.19 7.22
C ALA A 38 -0.54 -5.27 7.28
N VAL A 39 -1.27 -4.54 6.43
CA VAL A 39 -2.75 -4.40 6.49
C VAL A 39 -3.49 -4.87 5.23
N ILE A 40 -2.80 -5.44 4.24
CA ILE A 40 -3.45 -5.92 3.01
C ILE A 40 -4.52 -6.98 3.31
N ASN A 41 -4.35 -7.78 4.36
CA ASN A 41 -5.32 -8.76 4.78
C ASN A 41 -6.50 -8.15 5.56
N ALA A 42 -6.34 -6.97 6.16
CA ALA A 42 -7.47 -6.22 6.73
C ALA A 42 -8.42 -5.77 5.61
N SER A 43 -7.90 -5.28 4.47
CA SER A 43 -8.72 -5.02 3.27
C SER A 43 -9.38 -6.30 2.74
N ALA A 44 -8.65 -7.43 2.73
CA ALA A 44 -9.21 -8.73 2.33
C ALA A 44 -10.39 -9.14 3.24
N TYR A 45 -10.23 -8.99 4.56
CA TYR A 45 -11.31 -9.29 5.51
C TYR A 45 -12.52 -8.38 5.30
N GLY A 46 -12.30 -7.09 5.04
CA GLY A 46 -13.37 -6.14 4.70
C GLY A 46 -14.18 -6.60 3.49
N VAL A 47 -13.50 -7.04 2.41
CA VAL A 47 -14.18 -7.59 1.21
C VAL A 47 -14.88 -8.91 1.54
N ILE A 48 -14.18 -9.89 2.08
CA ILE A 48 -14.70 -11.25 2.30
C ILE A 48 -15.88 -11.23 3.25
N LYS A 49 -15.75 -10.55 4.41
CA LYS A 49 -16.81 -10.47 5.43
C LYS A 49 -18.08 -9.82 4.86
N THR A 50 -17.90 -8.68 4.17
CA THR A 50 -19.05 -7.96 3.62
C THR A 50 -19.71 -8.73 2.46
N ALA A 51 -18.90 -9.44 1.66
CA ALA A 51 -19.42 -10.27 0.58
C ALA A 51 -20.20 -11.49 1.11
N LEU A 52 -19.72 -12.13 2.19
CA LEU A 52 -20.43 -13.24 2.84
C LEU A 52 -21.77 -12.80 3.48
N ASP A 53 -21.89 -11.53 3.87
CA ASP A 53 -23.11 -10.97 4.47
C ASP A 53 -24.10 -10.42 3.43
N ALA A 54 -23.73 -10.32 2.16
CA ALA A 54 -24.54 -9.70 1.12
C ALA A 54 -25.46 -10.72 0.43
N ASP A 55 -26.77 -10.50 0.46
CA ASP A 55 -27.78 -11.37 -0.16
C ASP A 55 -27.59 -11.53 -1.69
N GLU A 56 -26.98 -10.56 -2.35
CA GLU A 56 -26.71 -10.56 -3.78
C GLU A 56 -25.51 -11.42 -4.16
N ILE A 57 -24.63 -11.75 -3.22
CA ILE A 57 -23.41 -12.53 -3.46
C ILE A 57 -23.64 -13.98 -3.05
N THR A 58 -23.74 -14.86 -4.03
CA THR A 58 -24.11 -16.25 -3.83
C THR A 58 -22.97 -17.14 -3.36
N LYS A 59 -21.72 -16.75 -3.63
CA LYS A 59 -20.48 -17.47 -3.28
C LYS A 59 -19.31 -16.52 -3.23
N VAL A 60 -18.39 -16.72 -2.30
CA VAL A 60 -17.19 -15.87 -2.14
C VAL A 60 -15.95 -16.69 -2.43
N TYR A 61 -15.18 -16.27 -3.43
CA TYR A 61 -13.93 -16.91 -3.82
C TYR A 61 -12.74 -16.00 -3.57
N GLY A 62 -11.66 -16.57 -3.02
CA GLY A 62 -10.34 -15.96 -2.95
C GLY A 62 -9.43 -16.49 -4.06
N ALA A 63 -8.88 -15.63 -4.91
CA ALA A 63 -7.97 -16.05 -5.97
C ALA A 63 -6.58 -16.37 -5.41
N ALA A 64 -6.10 -17.60 -5.59
CA ALA A 64 -4.76 -18.01 -5.20
C ALA A 64 -3.71 -17.23 -6.01
N ASN A 65 -2.89 -16.41 -5.35
CA ASN A 65 -1.91 -15.57 -6.03
C ASN A 65 -2.52 -14.59 -7.06
N GLY A 66 -3.62 -13.93 -6.68
CA GLY A 66 -4.23 -12.86 -7.47
C GLY A 66 -4.74 -13.29 -8.83
N ILE A 67 -4.48 -12.48 -9.88
CA ILE A 67 -5.01 -12.76 -11.23
C ILE A 67 -4.51 -14.08 -11.82
N LYS A 68 -3.31 -14.55 -11.42
CA LYS A 68 -2.80 -15.84 -11.84
C LYS A 68 -3.69 -16.97 -11.35
N GLY A 69 -4.21 -16.89 -10.14
CA GLY A 69 -5.15 -17.88 -9.63
C GLY A 69 -6.47 -17.91 -10.41
N VAL A 70 -6.93 -16.77 -10.92
CA VAL A 70 -8.08 -16.74 -11.83
C VAL A 70 -7.75 -17.43 -13.14
N LEU A 71 -6.60 -17.13 -13.76
CA LEU A 71 -6.16 -17.73 -15.02
C LEU A 71 -5.95 -19.25 -14.89
N ASP A 72 -5.39 -19.70 -13.76
CA ASP A 72 -5.06 -21.09 -13.46
C ASP A 72 -6.25 -21.89 -12.89
N ASP A 73 -7.44 -21.27 -12.74
CA ASP A 73 -8.63 -21.87 -12.12
C ASP A 73 -8.37 -22.37 -10.68
N LYS A 74 -7.60 -21.59 -9.90
CA LYS A 74 -7.24 -21.87 -8.51
C LYS A 74 -7.90 -20.85 -7.59
N LEU A 75 -9.13 -21.15 -7.20
CA LEU A 75 -9.95 -20.32 -6.32
C LEU A 75 -10.16 -21.03 -4.98
N TYR A 76 -9.99 -20.31 -3.88
CA TYR A 76 -10.32 -20.78 -2.54
C TYR A 76 -11.78 -20.45 -2.19
N VAL A 77 -12.51 -21.37 -1.58
CA VAL A 77 -13.89 -21.18 -1.16
C VAL A 77 -13.91 -20.51 0.22
N MET A 78 -14.18 -19.21 0.28
CA MET A 78 -14.17 -18.45 1.54
C MET A 78 -15.35 -18.76 2.45
N ASP A 79 -16.47 -19.23 1.90
CA ASP A 79 -17.63 -19.70 2.67
C ASP A 79 -17.34 -20.93 3.55
N GLU A 80 -16.26 -21.65 3.29
CA GLU A 80 -15.86 -22.83 4.05
C GLU A 80 -14.80 -22.53 5.12
N GLU A 81 -14.32 -21.29 5.19
CA GLU A 81 -13.37 -20.87 6.20
C GLU A 81 -14.02 -20.65 7.56
N ASP A 82 -13.23 -20.83 8.62
CA ASP A 82 -13.67 -20.53 9.97
C ASP A 82 -13.79 -18.99 10.14
N PRO A 83 -14.95 -18.47 10.57
CA PRO A 83 -15.12 -17.03 10.79
C PRO A 83 -14.10 -16.41 11.78
N GLU A 84 -13.65 -17.15 12.79
CA GLU A 84 -12.64 -16.69 13.74
C GLU A 84 -11.24 -16.60 13.08
N GLU A 85 -10.91 -17.54 12.19
CA GLU A 85 -9.69 -17.48 11.39
C GLU A 85 -9.75 -16.32 10.37
N LEU A 86 -10.88 -16.08 9.72
CA LEU A 86 -11.07 -14.94 8.85
C LEU A 86 -10.88 -13.61 9.59
N LYS A 87 -11.35 -13.51 10.83
CA LYS A 87 -11.19 -12.30 11.66
C LYS A 87 -9.72 -12.01 11.98
N LEU A 88 -8.89 -13.05 12.13
CA LEU A 88 -7.43 -12.88 12.36
C LEU A 88 -6.71 -12.21 11.17
N LEU A 89 -7.33 -12.15 9.99
CA LEU A 89 -6.80 -11.40 8.84
C LEU A 89 -6.57 -9.91 9.16
N LEU A 90 -7.32 -9.33 10.10
CA LEU A 90 -7.10 -7.94 10.55
C LEU A 90 -5.67 -7.68 11.01
N ASN A 91 -5.03 -8.66 11.64
CA ASN A 91 -3.70 -8.54 12.22
C ASN A 91 -2.65 -9.46 11.56
N THR A 92 -3.02 -10.16 10.49
CA THR A 92 -2.13 -11.04 9.75
C THR A 92 -1.38 -10.25 8.68
N PRO A 93 -0.06 -10.11 8.75
CA PRO A 93 0.70 -9.39 7.75
C PRO A 93 0.82 -10.18 6.45
N SER A 94 1.23 -9.50 5.39
CA SER A 94 1.45 -10.06 4.07
C SER A 94 0.14 -10.46 3.37
N SER A 95 0.20 -11.22 2.28
CA SER A 95 -0.98 -11.60 1.48
C SER A 95 -1.37 -13.03 1.78
N GLU A 96 -2.40 -13.25 2.58
CA GLU A 96 -2.79 -14.61 3.02
C GLU A 96 -3.27 -15.48 1.85
N LEU A 97 -3.90 -14.88 0.83
CA LEU A 97 -4.29 -15.61 -0.38
C LEU A 97 -3.15 -15.75 -1.40
N GLY A 98 -1.97 -15.25 -1.06
CA GLY A 98 -0.86 -15.10 -1.99
C GLY A 98 -1.02 -13.87 -2.89
N SER A 99 0.07 -13.49 -3.55
CA SER A 99 0.12 -12.34 -4.46
C SER A 99 0.86 -12.70 -5.73
N CYS A 100 0.71 -11.89 -6.77
CA CYS A 100 1.51 -12.01 -7.98
C CYS A 100 1.92 -10.63 -8.51
N ARG A 101 2.98 -10.64 -9.31
CA ARG A 101 3.39 -9.55 -10.19
C ARG A 101 3.19 -10.03 -11.62
N TYR A 102 1.98 -9.87 -12.13
CA TYR A 102 1.60 -10.30 -13.47
C TYR A 102 0.86 -9.17 -14.17
N LYS A 103 1.38 -8.74 -15.30
CA LYS A 103 0.81 -7.67 -16.11
C LYS A 103 0.07 -8.29 -17.28
N ILE A 104 -1.26 -8.14 -17.30
CA ILE A 104 -2.06 -8.55 -18.46
C ILE A 104 -1.79 -7.58 -19.63
N ALA A 105 -1.73 -8.13 -20.84
CA ALA A 105 -1.51 -7.34 -22.06
C ALA A 105 -2.63 -6.33 -22.29
N ASP A 106 -2.44 -5.43 -23.24
CA ASP A 106 -3.53 -4.61 -23.76
C ASP A 106 -4.50 -5.53 -24.53
N PRO A 107 -5.82 -5.51 -24.25
CA PRO A 107 -6.78 -6.42 -24.89
C PRO A 107 -6.91 -6.22 -26.42
N GLU A 108 -6.52 -5.06 -26.94
CA GLU A 108 -6.47 -4.80 -28.38
C GLU A 108 -5.28 -5.52 -29.07
N LYS A 109 -4.24 -5.86 -28.30
CA LYS A 109 -3.04 -6.54 -28.79
C LYS A 109 -3.09 -8.05 -28.55
N ASP A 110 -3.55 -8.45 -27.36
CA ASP A 110 -3.69 -9.85 -26.97
C ASP A 110 -4.82 -9.97 -25.93
N ASP A 111 -5.89 -10.66 -26.30
CA ASP A 111 -7.07 -10.87 -25.48
C ASP A 111 -7.13 -12.28 -24.85
N THR A 112 -6.05 -13.05 -24.93
CA THR A 112 -5.99 -14.45 -24.48
C THR A 112 -6.34 -14.57 -22.99
N ASP A 113 -5.71 -13.74 -22.13
CA ASP A 113 -5.98 -13.73 -20.69
C ASP A 113 -7.42 -13.33 -20.39
N TYR A 114 -7.96 -12.37 -21.15
CA TYR A 114 -9.35 -11.88 -20.94
C TYR A 114 -10.38 -12.93 -21.29
N LYS A 115 -10.15 -13.69 -22.38
CA LYS A 115 -11.02 -14.82 -22.76
C LYS A 115 -10.99 -15.89 -21.67
N ARG A 116 -9.82 -16.16 -21.09
CA ARG A 116 -9.69 -17.11 -20.00
C ARG A 116 -10.38 -16.60 -18.73
N ILE A 117 -10.21 -15.33 -18.37
CA ILE A 117 -10.93 -14.72 -17.22
C ILE A 117 -12.44 -14.81 -17.43
N LEU A 118 -12.93 -14.49 -18.63
CA LEU A 118 -14.36 -14.60 -18.97
C LEU A 118 -14.89 -16.03 -18.87
N GLU A 119 -14.09 -17.03 -19.29
CA GLU A 119 -14.42 -18.45 -19.14
C GLU A 119 -14.61 -18.80 -17.65
N ILE A 120 -13.65 -18.42 -16.80
CA ILE A 120 -13.72 -18.64 -15.35
C ILE A 120 -14.89 -17.89 -14.72
N PHE A 121 -15.13 -16.65 -15.12
CA PHE A 121 -16.29 -15.88 -14.63
C PHE A 121 -17.61 -16.56 -15.00
N LYS A 122 -17.73 -17.11 -16.19
CA LYS A 122 -18.91 -17.88 -16.61
C LYS A 122 -19.02 -19.21 -15.85
N LYS A 123 -17.90 -19.93 -15.63
CA LYS A 123 -17.87 -21.22 -14.92
C LYS A 123 -18.44 -21.08 -13.51
N TYR A 124 -18.08 -20.03 -12.79
CA TYR A 124 -18.44 -19.80 -11.40
C TYR A 124 -19.57 -18.76 -11.21
N ASP A 125 -20.23 -18.32 -12.28
CA ASP A 125 -21.24 -17.24 -12.28
C ASP A 125 -20.76 -15.99 -11.54
N VAL A 126 -19.52 -15.57 -11.79
CA VAL A 126 -18.89 -14.40 -11.15
C VAL A 126 -19.53 -13.13 -11.66
N ARG A 127 -20.12 -12.37 -10.76
CA ARG A 127 -20.77 -11.08 -11.06
C ARG A 127 -20.06 -9.90 -10.34
N TYR A 128 -19.13 -10.20 -9.46
CA TYR A 128 -18.37 -9.23 -8.68
C TYR A 128 -16.90 -9.62 -8.70
N PHE A 129 -16.04 -8.67 -9.05
CA PHE A 129 -14.59 -8.87 -9.03
C PHE A 129 -13.94 -7.73 -8.26
N PHE A 130 -13.22 -8.08 -7.18
CA PHE A 130 -12.52 -7.15 -6.32
C PHE A 130 -11.02 -7.44 -6.40
N TYR A 131 -10.21 -6.41 -6.68
CA TYR A 131 -8.77 -6.61 -6.82
C TYR A 131 -8.01 -5.59 -5.97
N ASN A 132 -7.22 -6.10 -5.02
CA ASN A 132 -6.50 -5.30 -4.04
C ASN A 132 -5.03 -5.12 -4.45
N GLY A 133 -4.62 -3.86 -4.69
CA GLY A 133 -3.26 -3.59 -5.13
C GLY A 133 -2.96 -2.13 -5.43
N GLY A 134 -1.76 -1.89 -5.98
CA GLY A 134 -1.27 -0.58 -6.41
C GLY A 134 -1.60 -0.25 -7.87
N ASN A 135 -0.83 0.67 -8.47
CA ASN A 135 -1.06 1.22 -9.81
C ASN A 135 -1.27 0.15 -10.89
N ASP A 136 -0.37 -0.84 -11.03
CA ASP A 136 -0.51 -1.92 -12.01
C ASP A 136 -1.76 -2.79 -11.79
N SER A 137 -2.21 -2.90 -10.53
CA SER A 137 -3.42 -3.64 -10.20
C SER A 137 -4.67 -2.87 -10.57
N MET A 138 -4.64 -1.54 -10.45
CA MET A 138 -5.74 -0.67 -10.90
C MET A 138 -5.84 -0.64 -12.42
N ASP A 139 -4.71 -0.67 -13.14
CA ASP A 139 -4.66 -0.86 -14.59
C ASP A 139 -5.28 -2.22 -14.99
N THR A 140 -4.93 -3.29 -14.28
CA THR A 140 -5.53 -4.62 -14.47
C THR A 140 -7.06 -4.59 -14.28
N CYS A 141 -7.55 -3.95 -13.19
CA CYS A 141 -8.98 -3.77 -12.96
C CYS A 141 -9.66 -3.00 -14.09
N ASN A 142 -9.07 -1.88 -14.51
CA ASN A 142 -9.60 -1.05 -15.58
C ASN A 142 -9.75 -1.83 -16.89
N LYS A 143 -8.72 -2.57 -17.26
CA LYS A 143 -8.71 -3.40 -18.48
C LYS A 143 -9.77 -4.51 -18.42
N ILE A 144 -9.87 -5.23 -17.29
CA ILE A 144 -10.89 -6.27 -17.09
C ILE A 144 -12.30 -5.66 -17.16
N SER A 145 -12.55 -4.54 -16.49
CA SER A 145 -13.84 -3.86 -16.49
C SER A 145 -14.28 -3.50 -17.91
N ARG A 146 -13.40 -2.86 -18.68
CA ARG A 146 -13.67 -2.48 -20.08
C ARG A 146 -13.89 -3.69 -20.99
N TYR A 147 -13.10 -4.75 -20.81
CA TYR A 147 -13.26 -5.95 -21.61
C TYR A 147 -14.61 -6.63 -21.34
N MET A 148 -15.00 -6.81 -20.06
CA MET A 148 -16.29 -7.40 -19.71
C MET A 148 -17.46 -6.60 -20.26
N GLU A 149 -17.39 -5.27 -20.22
CA GLU A 149 -18.38 -4.39 -20.85
C GLU A 149 -18.43 -4.60 -22.38
N SER A 150 -17.28 -4.65 -23.06
CA SER A 150 -17.19 -4.81 -24.52
C SER A 150 -17.79 -6.11 -25.04
N VAL A 151 -17.70 -7.20 -24.24
CA VAL A 151 -18.27 -8.52 -24.58
C VAL A 151 -19.68 -8.73 -24.02
N GLY A 152 -20.27 -7.71 -23.39
CA GLY A 152 -21.63 -7.75 -22.83
C GLY A 152 -21.78 -8.70 -21.62
N TYR A 153 -20.69 -8.99 -20.90
CA TYR A 153 -20.74 -9.76 -19.66
C TYR A 153 -20.91 -8.85 -18.46
N GLU A 154 -22.09 -8.85 -17.84
CA GLU A 154 -22.38 -7.99 -16.71
C GLU A 154 -21.62 -8.47 -15.46
N CYS A 155 -20.66 -7.67 -15.01
CA CYS A 155 -19.84 -7.90 -13.83
C CYS A 155 -19.45 -6.55 -13.22
N ARG A 156 -19.45 -6.47 -11.89
CA ARG A 156 -19.00 -5.28 -11.14
C ARG A 156 -17.54 -5.46 -10.80
N VAL A 157 -16.67 -4.59 -11.32
CA VAL A 157 -15.22 -4.62 -11.09
C VAL A 157 -14.85 -3.42 -10.25
N MET A 158 -14.24 -3.67 -9.08
CA MET A 158 -13.83 -2.62 -8.15
C MET A 158 -12.38 -2.80 -7.73
N GLY A 159 -11.63 -1.70 -7.74
CA GLY A 159 -10.29 -1.64 -7.15
C GLY A 159 -10.36 -1.38 -5.65
N VAL A 160 -9.55 -2.13 -4.89
CA VAL A 160 -9.31 -1.90 -3.46
C VAL A 160 -7.88 -1.38 -3.32
N PRO A 161 -7.66 -0.16 -2.81
CA PRO A 161 -6.33 0.44 -2.78
C PRO A 161 -5.41 -0.31 -1.82
N LYS A 162 -4.13 -0.43 -2.20
CA LYS A 162 -3.08 -0.94 -1.34
C LYS A 162 -1.72 -0.59 -1.93
N THR A 163 -0.89 0.12 -1.18
CA THR A 163 0.57 0.23 -1.38
C THR A 163 1.19 0.90 -0.14
N ILE A 164 2.40 0.46 0.25
CA ILE A 164 3.18 1.17 1.27
C ILE A 164 3.78 2.46 0.71
N ASP A 165 3.96 2.54 -0.62
CA ASP A 165 4.64 3.66 -1.28
C ASP A 165 3.80 4.95 -1.28
N ASN A 166 2.52 4.86 -0.89
CA ASN A 166 1.57 6.00 -0.81
C ASN A 166 1.43 6.78 -2.13
N ASP A 167 1.63 6.10 -3.25
CA ASP A 167 1.81 6.68 -4.57
C ASP A 167 0.57 6.64 -5.47
N LEU A 168 -0.57 6.08 -5.01
CA LEU A 168 -1.81 6.05 -5.78
C LEU A 168 -2.40 7.45 -5.93
N PHE A 169 -2.73 7.82 -7.17
CA PHE A 169 -3.36 9.10 -7.48
C PHE A 169 -4.81 9.16 -7.00
N GLY A 170 -5.26 10.36 -6.60
CA GLY A 170 -6.66 10.63 -6.26
C GLY A 170 -7.11 10.21 -4.87
N THR A 171 -6.26 9.55 -4.09
CA THR A 171 -6.50 9.23 -2.68
C THR A 171 -5.60 10.06 -1.75
N ASP A 172 -6.10 10.42 -0.56
CA ASP A 172 -5.28 11.13 0.44
C ASP A 172 -4.07 10.30 0.84
N HIS A 173 -4.29 9.05 1.21
CA HIS A 173 -3.23 8.08 1.54
C HIS A 173 -3.66 6.67 1.13
N CYS A 174 -2.75 5.70 1.28
CA CYS A 174 -2.96 4.33 0.85
C CYS A 174 -2.89 3.36 2.04
N PRO A 175 -3.79 2.34 2.13
CA PRO A 175 -3.65 1.27 3.11
C PRO A 175 -2.28 0.58 3.03
N GLY A 176 -1.59 0.49 4.15
CA GLY A 176 -0.24 -0.04 4.28
C GLY A 176 0.84 1.01 4.53
N PHE A 177 0.64 2.25 4.02
CA PHE A 177 1.60 3.33 4.22
C PHE A 177 1.76 3.70 5.70
N ALA A 178 0.66 3.93 6.41
CA ALA A 178 0.73 4.41 7.79
C ALA A 178 1.38 3.42 8.75
N SER A 179 1.12 2.13 8.59
CA SER A 179 1.80 1.07 9.35
C SER A 179 3.29 1.00 9.05
N ALA A 180 3.69 1.13 7.78
CA ALA A 180 5.08 1.19 7.38
C ALA A 180 5.78 2.45 7.92
N ALA A 181 5.11 3.61 7.86
CA ALA A 181 5.59 4.87 8.41
C ALA A 181 5.84 4.79 9.93
N LYS A 182 4.91 4.20 10.68
CA LYS A 182 5.06 3.95 12.13
C LYS A 182 6.26 3.03 12.42
N TYR A 183 6.40 1.96 11.65
CA TYR A 183 7.54 1.03 11.75
C TYR A 183 8.86 1.75 11.50
N ILE A 184 8.96 2.54 10.43
CA ILE A 184 10.17 3.28 10.05
C ILE A 184 10.53 4.30 11.13
N ALA A 185 9.57 5.11 11.57
CA ALA A 185 9.80 6.12 12.60
C ALA A 185 10.28 5.47 13.91
N THR A 186 9.61 4.42 14.37
CA THR A 186 9.99 3.69 15.58
C THR A 186 11.40 3.09 15.46
N SER A 187 11.68 2.41 14.34
CA SER A 187 13.00 1.83 14.09
C SER A 187 14.10 2.90 14.05
N CYS A 188 13.85 4.06 13.43
CA CYS A 188 14.79 5.18 13.41
C CYS A 188 15.03 5.74 14.82
N MET A 189 13.99 5.82 15.67
CA MET A 189 14.16 6.22 17.08
C MET A 189 15.06 5.25 17.86
N GLU A 190 14.84 3.95 17.69
CA GLU A 190 15.62 2.90 18.35
C GLU A 190 17.07 2.87 17.85
N ILE A 191 17.28 2.96 16.53
CA ILE A 191 18.61 3.06 15.92
C ILE A 191 19.33 4.32 16.39
N ASN A 192 18.63 5.46 16.49
CA ASN A 192 19.21 6.70 17.00
C ASN A 192 19.71 6.54 18.44
N LYS A 193 18.94 5.85 19.31
CA LYS A 193 19.36 5.57 20.69
C LYS A 193 20.59 4.69 20.73
N ASP A 194 20.63 3.59 19.99
CA ASP A 194 21.79 2.68 19.91
C ASP A 194 23.03 3.38 19.32
N ALA A 195 22.88 4.14 18.24
CA ALA A 195 23.98 4.81 17.57
C ALA A 195 24.67 5.89 18.44
N ARG A 196 23.99 6.40 19.46
CA ARG A 196 24.47 7.50 20.31
C ARG A 196 25.01 7.08 21.69
N VAL A 197 25.07 5.76 22.01
CA VAL A 197 25.45 5.27 23.34
C VAL A 197 26.97 5.40 23.63
N TYR A 198 27.80 5.34 22.60
CA TYR A 198 29.25 5.39 22.78
C TYR A 198 29.78 6.83 22.71
N ASP A 199 30.89 7.10 23.40
CA ASP A 199 31.64 8.36 23.34
C ASP A 199 32.37 8.53 22.00
N ASN A 200 32.78 7.40 21.39
CA ASN A 200 33.35 7.40 20.05
C ASN A 200 32.29 7.70 18.99
N GLY A 201 32.65 8.56 18.02
CA GLY A 201 31.76 8.93 16.94
C GLY A 201 31.35 7.78 16.02
N MET A 202 30.11 7.87 15.51
CA MET A 202 29.59 6.91 14.54
C MET A 202 28.62 7.60 13.56
N ILE A 203 28.70 7.19 12.30
CA ILE A 203 27.73 7.57 11.26
C ILE A 203 26.91 6.32 10.95
N THR A 204 25.59 6.45 10.89
CA THR A 204 24.68 5.37 10.51
C THR A 204 23.81 5.82 9.34
N VAL A 205 23.76 5.03 8.27
CA VAL A 205 22.91 5.25 7.10
C VAL A 205 21.82 4.19 7.10
N VAL A 206 20.55 4.61 7.03
CA VAL A 206 19.37 3.72 7.00
C VAL A 206 18.73 3.84 5.62
N GLU A 207 18.72 2.73 4.88
CA GLU A 207 18.06 2.61 3.59
C GLU A 207 16.59 2.19 3.80
N ILE A 208 15.70 2.94 3.16
CA ILE A 208 14.25 2.81 3.27
C ILE A 208 13.69 2.60 1.86
N MET A 209 12.67 1.75 1.72
CA MET A 209 11.96 1.51 0.46
C MET A 209 11.34 2.81 -0.09
N GLY A 210 11.14 2.85 -1.39
CA GLY A 210 10.54 3.98 -2.11
C GLY A 210 11.34 4.29 -3.37
N ARG A 211 10.94 3.69 -4.54
CA ARG A 211 11.69 3.84 -5.78
C ARG A 211 11.47 5.21 -6.43
N HIS A 212 10.20 5.60 -6.59
CA HIS A 212 9.80 6.79 -7.35
C HIS A 212 9.18 7.88 -6.49
N ALA A 213 8.74 7.51 -5.29
CA ALA A 213 8.12 8.40 -4.31
C ALA A 213 8.75 8.19 -2.93
N GLY A 214 9.11 9.28 -2.26
CA GLY A 214 9.87 9.29 -1.01
C GLY A 214 9.04 9.20 0.26
N TRP A 215 7.74 8.91 0.20
CA TRP A 215 6.83 8.92 1.35
C TRP A 215 7.32 8.10 2.54
N LEU A 216 7.88 6.91 2.28
CA LEU A 216 8.40 6.04 3.33
C LEU A 216 9.66 6.61 3.98
N ALA A 217 10.64 7.07 3.18
CA ALA A 217 11.85 7.68 3.70
C ALA A 217 11.54 8.99 4.45
N ALA A 218 10.61 9.79 3.93
CA ALA A 218 10.10 10.99 4.58
C ALA A 218 9.50 10.69 5.96
N SER A 219 8.89 9.50 6.16
CA SER A 219 8.29 9.10 7.44
C SER A 219 9.31 9.01 8.60
N ALA A 220 10.60 8.89 8.29
CA ALA A 220 11.66 8.97 9.31
C ALA A 220 11.71 10.34 10.00
N ALA A 221 11.17 11.40 9.37
CA ALA A 221 11.07 12.74 9.97
C ALA A 221 10.17 12.77 11.22
N LEU A 222 9.21 11.85 11.34
CA LEU A 222 8.43 11.71 12.58
C LEU A 222 9.35 11.47 13.78
N ALA A 223 10.34 10.60 13.64
CA ALA A 223 11.31 10.34 14.71
C ALA A 223 12.12 11.58 15.06
N SER A 224 12.51 12.39 14.06
CA SER A 224 13.25 13.65 14.26
C SER A 224 12.40 14.70 14.97
N ALA A 225 11.12 14.84 14.61
CA ALA A 225 10.18 15.74 15.26
C ALA A 225 10.00 15.45 16.76
N PHE A 226 10.19 14.17 17.18
CA PHE A 226 10.18 13.77 18.58
C PHE A 226 11.60 13.65 19.20
N GLY A 227 12.61 14.25 18.58
CA GLY A 227 13.96 14.42 19.11
C GLY A 227 14.83 13.16 19.15
N SER A 228 14.51 12.12 18.39
CA SER A 228 15.25 10.87 18.33
C SER A 228 15.28 10.24 16.94
N GLY A 229 15.46 11.03 15.90
CA GLY A 229 15.42 10.57 14.50
C GLY A 229 16.69 10.88 13.71
N PRO A 230 16.62 10.72 12.39
CA PRO A 230 17.68 11.09 11.48
C PRO A 230 17.98 12.59 11.54
N ASP A 231 19.26 12.91 11.42
CA ASP A 231 19.73 14.28 11.26
C ASP A 231 19.53 14.77 9.81
N LEU A 232 19.57 13.84 8.85
CA LEU A 232 19.41 14.09 7.41
C LEU A 232 18.49 13.04 6.78
N ILE A 233 17.67 13.47 5.82
CA ILE A 233 16.73 12.60 5.07
C ILE A 233 16.79 12.98 3.59
N TYR A 234 17.14 12.02 2.73
CA TYR A 234 17.24 12.22 1.27
C TYR A 234 16.13 11.45 0.55
N LEU A 235 15.41 12.15 -0.33
CA LEU A 235 14.24 11.66 -1.05
C LEU A 235 14.46 11.63 -2.57
N PRO A 236 13.75 10.76 -3.31
CA PRO A 236 13.84 10.69 -4.77
C PRO A 236 13.17 11.87 -5.48
N GLU A 237 12.46 12.73 -4.77
CA GLU A 237 11.87 13.95 -5.31
C GLU A 237 12.89 15.05 -5.62
N CYS A 238 14.11 14.94 -5.06
CA CYS A 238 15.20 15.88 -5.28
C CYS A 238 16.39 15.18 -5.94
N ASP A 239 17.12 15.91 -6.80
CA ASP A 239 18.34 15.41 -7.42
C ASP A 239 19.42 15.18 -6.36
N PHE A 240 19.99 13.99 -6.33
CA PHE A 240 21.03 13.65 -5.37
C PHE A 240 22.41 14.10 -5.87
N ASP A 241 23.13 14.78 -4.99
CA ASP A 241 24.53 15.17 -5.21
C ASP A 241 25.42 14.49 -4.15
N MET A 242 26.38 13.66 -4.62
CA MET A 242 27.26 12.91 -3.73
C MET A 242 28.20 13.82 -2.93
N ASP A 243 28.73 14.88 -3.54
CA ASP A 243 29.68 15.78 -2.86
C ASP A 243 28.95 16.60 -1.79
N LYS A 244 27.72 17.07 -2.09
CA LYS A 244 26.85 17.72 -1.13
C LYS A 244 26.50 16.79 0.03
N PHE A 245 26.10 15.55 -0.25
CA PHE A 245 25.80 14.54 0.75
C PHE A 245 26.96 14.29 1.70
N LEU A 246 28.17 14.10 1.16
CA LEU A 246 29.38 13.91 1.98
C LEU A 246 29.68 15.13 2.84
N SER A 247 29.49 16.33 2.30
CA SER A 247 29.70 17.60 3.02
C SER A 247 28.68 17.78 4.15
N ASP A 248 27.38 17.53 3.89
CA ASP A 248 26.30 17.68 4.86
C ASP A 248 26.53 16.74 6.07
N VAL A 249 26.91 15.49 5.81
CA VAL A 249 27.21 14.51 6.86
C VAL A 249 28.48 14.87 7.65
N ASP A 250 29.54 15.31 6.97
CA ASP A 250 30.82 15.68 7.59
C ASP A 250 30.69 16.91 8.49
N GLU A 251 29.85 17.88 8.12
CA GLU A 251 29.56 19.07 8.93
C GLU A 251 28.94 18.66 10.28
N ILE A 252 27.89 17.82 10.27
CA ILE A 252 27.25 17.34 11.49
C ILE A 252 28.21 16.46 12.30
N TYR A 253 28.95 15.57 11.60
CA TYR A 253 29.88 14.67 12.29
C TYR A 253 30.99 15.41 13.01
N LYS A 254 31.54 16.46 12.41
CA LYS A 254 32.59 17.33 13.06
C LYS A 254 32.06 18.05 14.28
N LYS A 255 30.78 18.44 14.27
CA LYS A 255 30.14 19.16 15.37
C LYS A 255 29.72 18.23 16.51
N ASP A 256 29.03 17.13 16.18
CA ASP A 256 28.34 16.28 17.18
C ASP A 256 28.99 14.89 17.34
N GLY A 257 29.90 14.51 16.44
CA GLY A 257 30.55 13.21 16.43
C GLY A 257 29.65 12.04 16.06
N LYS A 258 28.37 12.27 15.82
CA LYS A 258 27.38 11.23 15.56
C LYS A 258 26.34 11.72 14.54
N VAL A 259 26.07 10.90 13.54
CA VAL A 259 25.09 11.25 12.48
C VAL A 259 24.22 10.03 12.18
N LEU A 260 22.92 10.24 12.10
CA LEU A 260 21.95 9.28 11.56
C LEU A 260 21.38 9.87 10.26
N VAL A 261 21.48 9.11 9.17
CA VAL A 261 20.96 9.51 7.86
C VAL A 261 19.93 8.50 7.40
N ALA A 262 18.77 8.96 6.96
CA ALA A 262 17.79 8.14 6.25
C ALA A 262 17.84 8.44 4.75
N VAL A 263 17.84 7.41 3.92
CA VAL A 263 17.86 7.54 2.47
C VAL A 263 16.81 6.67 1.82
N SER A 264 16.08 7.21 0.84
CA SER A 264 15.23 6.37 -0.01
C SER A 264 16.10 5.56 -0.98
N GLU A 265 15.73 4.26 -1.18
CA GLU A 265 16.42 3.40 -2.17
C GLU A 265 16.40 3.97 -3.59
N GLY A 266 15.45 4.85 -3.88
CA GLY A 266 15.20 5.45 -5.19
C GLY A 266 15.88 6.80 -5.43
N ILE A 267 16.77 7.28 -4.56
CA ILE A 267 17.51 8.52 -4.84
C ILE A 267 18.31 8.38 -6.15
N HIS A 268 18.31 9.44 -6.94
CA HIS A 268 18.93 9.47 -8.27
C HIS A 268 19.65 10.77 -8.53
N TYR A 269 20.64 10.72 -9.43
CA TYR A 269 21.32 11.89 -9.93
C TYR A 269 20.44 12.70 -10.90
N ALA A 270 20.85 13.93 -11.21
CA ALA A 270 20.12 14.83 -12.12
C ALA A 270 19.91 14.26 -13.54
N ASP A 271 20.70 13.27 -13.96
CA ASP A 271 20.52 12.54 -15.21
C ASP A 271 19.48 11.40 -15.12
N GLY A 272 18.87 11.19 -13.96
CA GLY A 272 17.89 10.16 -13.70
C GLY A 272 18.47 8.78 -13.39
N SER A 273 19.79 8.61 -13.36
CA SER A 273 20.42 7.34 -12.96
C SER A 273 20.33 7.14 -11.45
N PHE A 274 19.94 5.93 -11.01
CA PHE A 274 19.88 5.63 -9.59
C PHE A 274 21.26 5.58 -8.97
N VAL A 275 21.39 6.12 -7.75
CA VAL A 275 22.65 6.12 -7.00
C VAL A 275 23.09 4.68 -6.66
N SER A 276 22.14 3.77 -6.46
CA SER A 276 22.37 2.37 -6.10
C SER A 276 22.22 1.41 -7.27
N GLU A 277 22.56 1.77 -8.50
CA GLU A 277 22.53 0.80 -9.60
C GLU A 277 23.41 -0.42 -9.28
N ALA A 278 22.82 -1.38 -8.56
CA ALA A 278 23.34 -2.73 -8.60
C ALA A 278 23.22 -3.19 -10.06
N LYS A 279 24.34 -3.41 -10.74
CA LYS A 279 24.42 -3.92 -12.13
C LYS A 279 23.87 -5.34 -12.25
N THR A 280 22.68 -5.60 -11.68
CA THR A 280 21.98 -6.86 -11.81
C THR A 280 20.92 -6.67 -12.89
N SER A 281 21.05 -7.42 -13.96
CA SER A 281 20.09 -7.50 -15.08
C SER A 281 18.74 -8.12 -14.69
N ALA A 282 18.45 -8.32 -13.42
CA ALA A 282 17.20 -8.92 -12.94
C ALA A 282 16.11 -7.86 -12.78
N THR A 283 15.03 -8.02 -13.54
CA THR A 283 13.79 -7.26 -13.38
C THR A 283 12.74 -8.10 -12.65
N ASP A 284 11.81 -7.44 -11.93
CA ASP A 284 10.65 -8.12 -11.36
C ASP A 284 9.59 -8.43 -12.43
N GLY A 285 8.49 -9.11 -12.04
CA GLY A 285 7.41 -9.50 -12.97
C GLY A 285 6.64 -8.32 -13.58
N PHE A 286 6.87 -7.08 -13.13
CA PHE A 286 6.35 -5.84 -13.73
C PHE A 286 7.39 -5.11 -14.60
N GLY A 287 8.64 -5.61 -14.64
CA GLY A 287 9.72 -5.05 -15.44
C GLY A 287 10.59 -4.02 -14.70
N HIS A 288 10.46 -3.89 -13.39
CA HIS A 288 11.26 -2.94 -12.62
C HIS A 288 12.63 -3.53 -12.25
N ALA A 289 13.71 -2.73 -12.36
CA ALA A 289 15.04 -3.12 -11.89
C ALA A 289 15.04 -3.35 -10.36
N GLN A 290 15.80 -4.32 -9.89
CA GLN A 290 16.00 -4.50 -8.46
C GLN A 290 17.03 -3.48 -7.97
N LEU A 291 16.63 -2.65 -6.99
CA LEU A 291 17.52 -1.74 -6.25
C LEU A 291 17.97 -2.43 -4.96
N GLY A 292 19.07 -1.99 -4.38
CA GLY A 292 19.57 -2.47 -3.09
C GLY A 292 21.07 -2.21 -2.91
N GLY A 293 21.51 -2.26 -1.64
CA GLY A 293 22.89 -2.02 -1.28
C GLY A 293 23.30 -0.55 -1.23
N LEU A 294 22.35 0.38 -1.33
CA LEU A 294 22.60 1.81 -1.25
C LEU A 294 23.23 2.20 0.09
N ALA A 295 22.66 1.73 1.21
CA ALA A 295 23.20 2.04 2.54
C ALA A 295 24.66 1.58 2.68
N VAL A 296 24.99 0.41 2.17
CA VAL A 296 26.36 -0.15 2.22
C VAL A 296 27.31 0.69 1.36
N MET A 297 26.89 1.08 0.16
CA MET A 297 27.69 1.90 -0.75
C MET A 297 27.92 3.30 -0.15
N LEU A 298 26.89 3.98 0.35
CA LEU A 298 27.02 5.28 0.99
C LEU A 298 27.86 5.21 2.26
N ALA A 299 27.72 4.16 3.07
CA ALA A 299 28.55 3.94 4.24
C ALA A 299 30.04 3.80 3.88
N GLN A 300 30.35 3.11 2.78
CA GLN A 300 31.73 3.00 2.30
C GLN A 300 32.28 4.36 1.85
N ARG A 301 31.50 5.16 1.10
CA ARG A 301 31.89 6.52 0.67
C ARG A 301 32.15 7.45 1.87
N LEU A 302 31.24 7.42 2.85
CA LEU A 302 31.40 8.20 4.08
C LEU A 302 32.63 7.78 4.89
N LYS A 303 32.91 6.48 4.99
CA LYS A 303 34.12 5.98 5.65
C LYS A 303 35.40 6.45 4.97
N GLU A 304 35.44 6.44 3.64
CA GLU A 304 36.56 6.92 2.85
C GLU A 304 36.77 8.43 3.03
N HIS A 305 35.69 9.19 3.10
CA HIS A 305 35.71 10.65 3.22
C HIS A 305 36.05 11.13 4.63
N THR A 306 35.44 10.53 5.66
CA THR A 306 35.54 11.02 7.06
C THR A 306 36.55 10.25 7.92
N GLY A 307 36.94 9.04 7.54
CA GLY A 307 37.70 8.12 8.39
C GLY A 307 36.89 7.58 9.60
N ALA A 308 35.62 7.93 9.73
CA ALA A 308 34.75 7.55 10.83
C ALA A 308 34.39 6.06 10.81
N LYS A 309 33.87 5.56 11.92
CA LYS A 309 33.12 4.29 11.96
C LYS A 309 31.76 4.52 11.34
N VAL A 310 31.47 3.85 10.22
CA VAL A 310 30.20 3.98 9.50
C VAL A 310 29.48 2.64 9.44
N ARG A 311 28.14 2.66 9.55
CA ARG A 311 27.26 1.49 9.44
C ARG A 311 26.14 1.79 8.44
N GLY A 312 25.92 0.86 7.49
CA GLY A 312 24.74 0.84 6.64
C GLY A 312 23.71 -0.17 7.18
N ILE A 313 22.45 0.20 7.19
CA ILE A 313 21.31 -0.63 7.61
C ILE A 313 20.25 -0.55 6.52
N GLU A 314 19.80 -1.69 6.03
CA GLU A 314 18.66 -1.82 5.13
C GLU A 314 17.45 -2.28 5.96
N LEU A 315 16.35 -1.52 6.00
CA LEU A 315 15.10 -1.98 6.63
C LEU A 315 14.42 -3.08 5.81
N SER A 316 14.65 -3.09 4.50
CA SER A 316 14.24 -4.13 3.56
C SER A 316 12.76 -4.53 3.76
N LEU A 317 12.45 -5.83 3.74
CA LEU A 317 11.08 -6.36 3.86
C LEU A 317 10.41 -6.07 5.20
N LEU A 318 11.17 -5.85 6.27
CA LEU A 318 10.62 -5.67 7.62
C LEU A 318 9.65 -4.48 7.69
N GLN A 319 9.95 -3.38 7.02
CA GLN A 319 9.12 -2.18 7.02
C GLN A 319 7.71 -2.38 6.40
N ARG A 320 7.50 -3.42 5.59
CA ARG A 320 6.19 -3.72 5.00
C ARG A 320 5.45 -4.89 5.64
N CYS A 321 6.10 -5.65 6.52
CA CYS A 321 5.50 -6.81 7.18
C CYS A 321 5.53 -6.74 8.71
N GLY A 322 6.01 -5.65 9.30
CA GLY A 322 6.13 -5.45 10.74
C GLY A 322 4.79 -5.23 11.43
N ALA A 323 3.91 -6.23 11.45
CA ALA A 323 2.56 -6.13 12.01
C ALA A 323 2.51 -5.77 13.50
N HIS A 324 3.58 -6.03 14.24
CA HIS A 324 3.70 -5.67 15.67
C HIS A 324 3.77 -4.15 15.91
N LEU A 325 4.04 -3.37 14.88
CA LEU A 325 4.04 -1.89 14.89
C LEU A 325 2.98 -1.32 13.93
N ALA A 326 1.99 -2.12 13.51
CA ALA A 326 0.94 -1.60 12.65
C ALA A 326 0.15 -0.48 13.33
N SER A 327 -0.36 0.45 12.53
CA SER A 327 -1.30 1.48 12.98
C SER A 327 -2.71 0.91 13.05
N LEU A 328 -3.42 1.14 14.15
CA LEU A 328 -4.84 0.75 14.26
C LEU A 328 -5.69 1.53 13.25
N THR A 329 -5.40 2.83 13.06
CA THR A 329 -6.06 3.66 12.04
C THR A 329 -5.93 3.03 10.64
N ASP A 330 -4.73 2.60 10.26
CA ASP A 330 -4.47 1.96 8.95
C ASP A 330 -5.23 0.64 8.79
N ILE A 331 -5.31 -0.18 9.85
CA ILE A 331 -6.08 -1.44 9.86
C ILE A 331 -7.58 -1.17 9.65
N GLU A 332 -8.15 -0.21 10.39
CA GLU A 332 -9.57 0.14 10.32
C GLU A 332 -9.94 0.74 8.96
N GLU A 333 -9.10 1.61 8.42
CA GLU A 333 -9.28 2.21 7.10
C GLU A 333 -9.11 1.19 5.98
N ALA A 334 -8.14 0.27 6.08
CA ALA A 334 -7.97 -0.83 5.13
C ALA A 334 -9.20 -1.75 5.09
N TYR A 335 -9.75 -2.10 6.27
CA TYR A 335 -11.00 -2.86 6.36
C TYR A 335 -12.16 -2.10 5.72
N THR A 336 -12.31 -0.82 6.04
CA THR A 336 -13.39 0.05 5.54
C THR A 336 -13.32 0.21 4.01
N ALA A 337 -12.12 0.27 3.43
CA ALA A 337 -11.95 0.30 1.98
C ALA A 337 -12.47 -0.97 1.31
N GLY A 338 -12.18 -2.15 1.89
CA GLY A 338 -12.69 -3.43 1.41
C GLY A 338 -14.22 -3.53 1.52
N GLU A 339 -14.75 -3.16 2.68
CA GLU A 339 -16.20 -3.12 2.95
C GLU A 339 -16.93 -2.19 1.97
N THR A 340 -16.39 -0.98 1.75
CA THR A 340 -16.97 0.00 0.83
C THR A 340 -17.00 -0.50 -0.60
N ALA A 341 -15.93 -1.15 -1.07
CA ALA A 341 -15.88 -1.70 -2.41
C ALA A 341 -17.03 -2.68 -2.68
N VAL A 342 -17.35 -3.56 -1.73
CA VAL A 342 -18.45 -4.51 -1.86
C VAL A 342 -19.82 -3.81 -1.82
N LYS A 343 -20.03 -2.92 -0.84
CA LYS A 343 -21.29 -2.19 -0.70
C LYS A 343 -21.63 -1.39 -1.97
N GLU A 344 -20.65 -0.70 -2.53
CA GLU A 344 -20.84 0.09 -3.75
C GLU A 344 -21.04 -0.78 -5.00
N ALA A 345 -20.33 -1.91 -5.10
CA ALA A 345 -20.54 -2.87 -6.19
C ALA A 345 -21.96 -3.46 -6.17
N VAL A 346 -22.47 -3.85 -4.99
CA VAL A 346 -23.87 -4.33 -4.80
C VAL A 346 -24.89 -3.24 -5.14
N ASN A 347 -24.56 -1.98 -4.88
CA ASN A 347 -25.36 -0.81 -5.29
C ASN A 347 -25.28 -0.51 -6.81
N GLY A 348 -24.48 -1.26 -7.57
CA GLY A 348 -24.41 -1.18 -9.03
C GLY A 348 -23.22 -0.41 -9.58
N VAL A 349 -22.27 0.02 -8.72
CA VAL A 349 -21.03 0.69 -9.16
C VAL A 349 -20.07 -0.31 -9.79
N THR A 350 -19.36 0.12 -10.83
CA THR A 350 -18.30 -0.65 -11.48
C THR A 350 -17.26 0.29 -12.09
N GLY A 351 -16.04 -0.21 -12.33
CA GLY A 351 -14.98 0.57 -12.96
C GLY A 351 -14.39 1.66 -12.05
N GLN A 352 -14.54 1.51 -10.74
CA GLN A 352 -14.09 2.48 -9.75
C GLN A 352 -13.08 1.85 -8.77
N MET A 353 -12.20 2.68 -8.21
CA MET A 353 -11.40 2.35 -7.03
C MET A 353 -11.97 3.08 -5.81
N VAL A 354 -11.96 2.42 -4.66
CA VAL A 354 -12.17 3.11 -3.38
C VAL A 354 -10.95 3.98 -3.09
N ALA A 355 -11.17 5.20 -2.66
CA ALA A 355 -10.14 6.17 -2.30
C ALA A 355 -10.49 6.83 -0.98
N PHE A 356 -9.50 7.35 -0.30
CA PHE A 356 -9.67 8.06 0.96
C PHE A 356 -9.73 9.58 0.76
N GLU A 357 -10.58 10.22 1.54
CA GLU A 357 -10.67 11.66 1.66
C GLU A 357 -10.57 12.04 3.12
N ARG A 358 -9.54 12.82 3.45
CA ARG A 358 -9.30 13.33 4.79
C ARG A 358 -10.32 14.40 5.15
N GLU A 359 -10.82 14.32 6.37
CA GLU A 359 -11.70 15.32 6.96
C GLU A 359 -11.20 15.66 8.37
N THR A 360 -11.63 16.83 8.85
CA THR A 360 -11.48 17.19 10.26
C THR A 360 -12.88 17.34 10.86
N VAL A 361 -13.20 16.48 11.81
CA VAL A 361 -14.47 16.50 12.53
C VAL A 361 -14.19 16.84 14.00
N ASP A 362 -14.76 17.92 14.49
CA ASP A 362 -14.56 18.42 15.85
C ASP A 362 -13.07 18.60 16.22
N GLY A 363 -12.26 19.06 15.26
CA GLY A 363 -10.81 19.27 15.45
C GLY A 363 -9.97 17.99 15.45
N LYS A 364 -10.58 16.83 15.13
CA LYS A 364 -9.89 15.55 15.05
C LYS A 364 -9.87 15.03 13.61
N TYR A 365 -8.81 14.26 13.30
CA TYR A 365 -8.71 13.52 12.06
C TYR A 365 -9.89 12.55 11.90
N SER A 366 -10.42 12.49 10.70
CA SER A 366 -11.39 11.52 10.23
C SER A 366 -11.13 11.21 8.77
N CYS A 367 -11.48 10.02 8.35
CA CYS A 367 -11.35 9.58 6.96
C CYS A 367 -12.69 9.05 6.46
N LYS A 368 -13.08 9.43 5.26
CA LYS A 368 -14.20 8.83 4.55
C LYS A 368 -13.75 8.21 3.24
N CYS A 369 -14.47 7.19 2.81
CA CYS A 369 -14.28 6.63 1.47
C CYS A 369 -15.02 7.46 0.42
N LYS A 370 -14.35 7.65 -0.73
CA LYS A 370 -14.93 8.14 -1.98
C LYS A 370 -14.61 7.15 -3.10
N LEU A 371 -15.17 7.38 -4.27
CA LEU A 371 -14.91 6.57 -5.45
C LEU A 371 -14.23 7.41 -6.52
N ILE A 372 -13.24 6.82 -7.19
CA ILE A 372 -12.57 7.44 -8.33
C ILE A 372 -12.50 6.45 -9.50
N PRO A 373 -12.67 6.91 -10.75
CA PRO A 373 -12.57 6.06 -11.92
C PRO A 373 -11.21 5.36 -11.99
N LEU A 374 -11.18 4.06 -12.25
CA LEU A 374 -9.94 3.30 -12.42
C LEU A 374 -9.03 3.88 -13.51
N SER A 375 -9.61 4.49 -14.54
CA SER A 375 -8.89 5.16 -15.62
C SER A 375 -8.11 6.40 -15.19
N GLU A 376 -8.47 7.01 -14.06
CA GLU A 376 -7.80 8.21 -13.53
C GLU A 376 -6.66 7.83 -12.56
N VAL A 377 -6.66 6.61 -12.03
CA VAL A 377 -5.62 6.12 -11.10
C VAL A 377 -4.46 5.48 -11.86
N ALA A 378 -4.78 4.68 -12.86
CA ALA A 378 -3.78 3.91 -13.59
C ALA A 378 -2.75 4.84 -14.27
N ASN A 379 -1.46 4.57 -14.05
CA ASN A 379 -0.32 5.27 -14.65
C ASN A 379 0.00 6.68 -14.11
N TYR A 380 -0.54 7.07 -12.97
CA TYR A 380 -0.15 8.30 -12.28
C TYR A 380 0.45 7.96 -10.90
N GLU A 381 1.54 8.65 -10.54
CA GLU A 381 2.20 8.50 -9.25
C GLU A 381 2.06 9.78 -8.43
N LYS A 382 1.67 9.64 -7.15
CA LYS A 382 1.63 10.73 -6.18
C LYS A 382 2.96 10.80 -5.44
N LYS A 383 3.67 11.92 -5.59
CA LYS A 383 4.95 12.17 -4.93
C LYS A 383 4.79 13.03 -3.67
N VAL A 384 5.81 13.04 -2.83
CA VAL A 384 5.90 14.01 -1.71
C VAL A 384 5.93 15.43 -2.30
N PRO A 385 5.06 16.34 -1.84
CA PRO A 385 5.08 17.72 -2.31
C PRO A 385 6.43 18.38 -2.05
N LEU A 386 7.02 19.01 -3.06
CA LEU A 386 8.33 19.67 -2.93
C LEU A 386 8.31 20.77 -1.87
N GLU A 387 7.18 21.45 -1.69
CA GLU A 387 7.00 22.47 -0.66
C GLU A 387 7.07 21.92 0.77
N TRP A 388 6.93 20.60 0.98
CA TRP A 388 7.09 19.93 2.27
C TRP A 388 8.53 19.51 2.56
N ILE A 389 9.42 19.61 1.57
CA ILE A 389 10.85 19.39 1.72
C ILE A 389 11.50 20.70 2.13
N ASN A 390 12.53 20.65 2.98
CA ASN A 390 13.24 21.85 3.41
C ASN A 390 14.08 22.44 2.27
N GLU A 391 14.55 23.68 2.45
CA GLU A 391 15.29 24.43 1.43
C GLU A 391 16.65 23.83 1.10
N THR A 392 17.21 22.99 1.97
CA THR A 392 18.48 22.28 1.77
C THR A 392 18.31 20.89 1.17
N GLU A 393 17.05 20.47 0.89
CA GLU A 393 16.71 19.19 0.25
C GLU A 393 17.19 17.94 1.01
N ASN A 394 17.36 18.05 2.32
CA ASN A 394 17.85 16.99 3.19
C ASN A 394 17.02 16.82 4.48
N GLY A 395 15.76 17.20 4.45
CA GLY A 395 14.83 17.09 5.57
C GLY A 395 13.40 17.47 5.19
N LEU A 396 12.46 17.31 6.11
CA LEU A 396 11.04 17.59 5.94
C LEU A 396 10.62 18.78 6.82
N LYS A 397 9.54 19.45 6.40
CA LYS A 397 8.85 20.52 7.15
C LYS A 397 7.70 19.95 7.97
N ASP A 398 7.13 20.77 8.85
CA ASP A 398 6.06 20.40 9.78
C ASP A 398 4.79 19.93 9.05
N GLU A 399 4.51 20.43 7.83
CA GLU A 399 3.39 20.01 7.01
C GLU A 399 3.37 18.52 6.73
N PHE A 400 4.54 17.89 6.53
CA PHE A 400 4.65 16.46 6.39
C PHE A 400 4.32 15.73 7.69
N ILE A 401 4.79 16.25 8.84
CA ILE A 401 4.51 15.68 10.16
C ILE A 401 3.00 15.74 10.44
N ASP A 402 2.37 16.89 10.20
CA ASP A 402 0.93 17.10 10.37
C ASP A 402 0.10 16.17 9.48
N TYR A 403 0.59 15.87 8.28
CA TYR A 403 -0.06 14.92 7.38
C TYR A 403 0.01 13.48 7.89
N VAL A 404 1.17 13.00 8.34
CA VAL A 404 1.37 11.58 8.67
C VAL A 404 0.98 11.24 10.11
N LEU A 405 1.19 12.14 11.06
CA LEU A 405 0.97 11.88 12.48
C LEU A 405 -0.43 11.32 12.82
N PRO A 406 -1.53 11.81 12.26
CA PRO A 406 -2.86 11.25 12.50
C PRO A 406 -3.04 9.82 11.98
N LEU A 407 -2.31 9.45 10.92
CA LEU A 407 -2.44 8.15 10.26
C LEU A 407 -1.79 7.01 11.07
N ILE A 408 -0.78 7.31 11.88
CA ILE A 408 -0.02 6.30 12.63
C ILE A 408 -0.60 6.01 14.02
N GLN A 409 -1.83 6.48 14.29
CA GLN A 409 -2.42 6.41 15.63
C GLN A 409 -3.02 5.04 15.96
N GLY A 410 -3.06 4.78 17.26
CA GLY A 410 -3.66 3.59 17.83
C GLY A 410 -2.75 2.35 17.78
N GLU A 411 -2.97 1.47 18.77
CA GLU A 411 -2.26 0.20 18.91
C GLU A 411 -3.25 -0.94 18.71
N PRO A 412 -3.03 -1.83 17.73
CA PRO A 412 -3.88 -3.00 17.58
C PRO A 412 -3.63 -3.99 18.70
N GLU A 413 -4.69 -4.63 19.20
CA GLU A 413 -4.55 -5.79 20.07
C GLU A 413 -4.14 -7.00 19.21
N LEU A 414 -2.85 -7.38 19.30
CA LEU A 414 -2.35 -8.54 18.58
C LEU A 414 -2.75 -9.83 19.31
N PRO A 415 -3.49 -10.74 18.64
CA PRO A 415 -3.72 -12.07 19.17
C PRO A 415 -2.38 -12.82 19.39
N LEU A 416 -2.22 -13.46 20.53
CA LEU A 416 -1.00 -14.19 20.88
C LEU A 416 -1.28 -15.67 21.08
N GLU A 417 -0.35 -16.51 20.64
CA GLU A 417 -0.28 -17.94 20.95
C GLU A 417 1.13 -18.23 21.47
N ASN A 418 1.26 -18.69 22.70
CA ASN A 418 2.54 -18.94 23.37
C ASN A 418 3.49 -17.72 23.34
N SER A 419 2.95 -16.52 23.58
CA SER A 419 3.67 -15.23 23.56
C SER A 419 4.19 -14.79 22.18
N LEU A 420 3.83 -15.47 21.12
CA LEU A 420 4.12 -15.06 19.73
C LEU A 420 2.84 -14.63 19.00
N PRO A 421 2.91 -13.76 17.99
CA PRO A 421 1.75 -13.36 17.23
C PRO A 421 0.99 -14.57 16.64
N ARG A 422 -0.33 -14.59 16.82
CA ARG A 422 -1.22 -15.59 16.24
C ARG A 422 -1.84 -15.04 14.95
N TYR A 423 -1.39 -15.54 13.83
CA TYR A 423 -1.89 -15.18 12.51
C TYR A 423 -2.94 -16.18 12.00
N ALA A 424 -3.75 -15.76 11.03
CA ALA A 424 -4.78 -16.59 10.40
C ALA A 424 -4.19 -17.89 9.82
N ARG A 425 -4.96 -18.97 9.91
CA ARG A 425 -4.63 -20.30 9.35
C ARG A 425 -5.83 -20.77 8.54
N LEU A 426 -5.97 -20.26 7.32
CA LEU A 426 -7.09 -20.60 6.46
C LEU A 426 -6.96 -22.03 5.91
N LYS A 427 -8.11 -22.70 5.72
CA LYS A 427 -8.18 -24.06 5.14
C LYS A 427 -7.80 -24.06 3.67
N LYS A 428 -8.10 -22.99 2.93
CA LYS A 428 -7.81 -22.79 1.50
C LYS A 428 -8.36 -23.94 0.64
N VAL A 429 -9.63 -24.29 0.87
CA VAL A 429 -10.33 -25.33 0.10
C VAL A 429 -10.48 -24.86 -1.35
N ILE A 430 -9.97 -25.63 -2.29
CA ILE A 430 -10.03 -25.32 -3.72
C ILE A 430 -11.45 -25.53 -4.25
N ALA A 431 -11.98 -24.57 -5.00
CA ALA A 431 -13.23 -24.68 -5.73
C ALA A 431 -13.14 -25.78 -6.81
N LYS A 432 -14.21 -26.53 -7.01
CA LYS A 432 -14.30 -27.65 -7.95
C LYS A 432 -15.07 -27.28 -9.20
#